data_70b1c954e6a3f4552288a21bb321c003
#
_entry.id   70b1c954e6a3f4552288a21bb321c003
#
_cell.length_a   1.000
_cell.length_b   1.000
_cell.length_c   1.000
_cell.angle_alpha   90.00
_cell.angle_beta   90.00
_cell.angle_gamma   90.00
#
_symmetry.space_group_name_H-M   'P 1'
#
loop_
_entity.id
_entity.type
_entity.pdbx_description
1 polymer ?
#
loop_
_entity_poly.entity_id
_entity_poly.type
_entity_poly.pdbx_seq_one_letter_code
_entity_poly.pdbx_strand_id
1 'polypeptide(L)'
;MKKEGVADLAQALRERLAVIRDEQSRRDEAKHIARLKAVSEKIDKLHARLPQPVDPRLAHYLQRKSYDKALEYLDANCRRGP
;
A
#
# COMPACT_ATOMS: atom_id res chain seq x y z
N MET A 1 -4.08 -16.11 9.17
CA MET A 1 -3.70 -15.39 10.13
C MET A 1 -2.50 -14.52 9.92
N LYS A 2 -1.34 -15.05 9.66
CA LYS A 2 -0.16 -14.22 9.42
C LYS A 2 -0.27 -13.37 8.16
N LYS A 3 -1.15 -13.74 7.25
CA LYS A 3 -1.32 -13.02 5.99
C LYS A 3 -2.28 -11.85 6.08
N GLU A 4 -2.98 -11.70 7.20
CA GLU A 4 -3.97 -10.64 7.34
C GLU A 4 -3.37 -9.24 7.23
N GLY A 5 -2.25 -9.00 7.90
CA GLY A 5 -1.59 -7.71 7.81
C GLY A 5 -1.11 -7.39 6.42
N VAL A 6 -0.64 -8.41 5.69
CA VAL A 6 -0.17 -8.25 4.31
C VAL A 6 -1.34 -7.94 3.38
N ALA A 7 -2.47 -8.62 3.57
CA ALA A 7 -3.66 -8.36 2.77
C ALA A 7 -4.17 -6.94 2.97
N ASP A 8 -4.19 -6.47 4.22
CA ASP A 8 -4.60 -5.11 4.54
C ASP A 8 -3.66 -4.09 3.91
N LEU A 9 -2.37 -4.37 3.95
CA LEU A 9 -1.37 -3.50 3.33
C LEU A 9 -1.58 -3.43 1.82
N ALA A 10 -1.80 -4.57 1.17
CA ALA A 10 -2.05 -4.62 -0.26
C ALA A 10 -3.30 -3.81 -0.62
N GLN A 11 -4.35 -3.93 0.20
CA GLN A 11 -5.58 -3.17 -0.01
C GLN A 11 -5.32 -1.66 0.09
N ALA A 12 -4.56 -1.23 1.09
CA ALA A 12 -4.23 0.17 1.26
C ALA A 12 -3.40 0.70 0.08
N LEU A 13 -2.49 -0.12 -0.44
CA LEU A 13 -1.69 0.25 -1.61
C LEU A 13 -2.57 0.40 -2.85
N ARG A 14 -3.57 -0.47 -3.01
CA ARG A 14 -4.53 -0.38 -4.11
C ARG A 14 -5.38 0.88 -3.98
N GLU A 15 -5.80 1.21 -2.77
CA GLU A 15 -6.55 2.44 -2.52
C GLU A 15 -5.75 3.67 -2.92
N ARG A 16 -4.47 3.69 -2.58
CA ARG A 16 -3.58 4.79 -2.96
C ARG A 16 -3.51 4.94 -4.48
N LEU A 17 -3.34 3.83 -5.17
CA LEU A 17 -3.28 3.83 -6.62
C LEU A 17 -4.58 4.33 -7.23
N ALA A 18 -5.72 3.90 -6.68
CA ALA A 18 -7.03 4.35 -7.15
C ALA A 18 -7.19 5.85 -6.97
N VAL A 19 -6.75 6.40 -5.85
CA VAL A 19 -6.80 7.85 -5.61
C VAL A 19 -5.96 8.60 -6.63
N ILE A 20 -4.76 8.10 -6.91
CA ILE A 20 -3.86 8.73 -7.88
C ILE A 20 -4.48 8.75 -9.28
N ARG A 21 -5.17 7.68 -9.65
CA ARG A 21 -5.79 7.55 -10.97
C ARG A 21 -7.15 8.25 -11.09
N ASP A 22 -7.71 8.70 -9.99
CA ASP A 22 -9.02 9.35 -9.98
C ASP A 22 -8.88 10.79 -10.45
N GLU A 23 -9.22 11.04 -11.71
CA GLU A 23 -9.12 12.36 -12.30
C GLU A 23 -10.05 13.37 -11.64
N GLN A 24 -11.23 12.93 -11.22
CA GLN A 24 -12.17 13.82 -10.54
C GLN A 24 -11.61 14.27 -9.19
N SER A 25 -10.95 13.38 -8.50
CA SER A 25 -10.31 13.71 -7.23
C SER A 25 -9.24 14.78 -7.43
N ARG A 26 -8.51 14.70 -8.54
CA ARG A 26 -7.44 15.67 -8.85
C ARG A 26 -7.96 17.07 -9.09
N ARG A 27 -9.21 17.21 -9.52
CA ARG A 27 -9.81 18.53 -9.75
C ARG A 27 -9.97 19.32 -8.47
N ASP A 28 -10.18 18.63 -7.36
CA ASP A 28 -10.19 19.27 -6.05
C ASP A 28 -8.87 18.93 -5.37
N GLU A 29 -7.90 19.81 -5.57
CA GLU A 29 -6.54 19.58 -5.10
C GLU A 29 -6.46 19.37 -3.59
N ALA A 30 -7.18 20.15 -2.83
CA ALA A 30 -7.17 20.05 -1.37
C ALA A 30 -7.68 18.70 -0.90
N LYS A 31 -8.80 18.23 -1.48
CA LYS A 31 -9.35 16.93 -1.13
C LYS A 31 -8.45 15.79 -1.59
N HIS A 32 -7.85 15.95 -2.76
CA HIS A 32 -6.96 14.94 -3.31
C HIS A 32 -5.74 14.73 -2.39
N ILE A 33 -5.14 15.81 -1.96
CA ILE A 33 -4.00 15.77 -1.04
C ILE A 33 -4.39 15.14 0.29
N ALA A 34 -5.56 15.51 0.82
CA ALA A 34 -6.06 14.95 2.06
C ALA A 34 -6.27 13.45 1.97
N ARG A 35 -6.82 12.97 0.84
CA ARG A 35 -7.02 11.54 0.61
C ARG A 35 -5.69 10.79 0.51
N LEU A 36 -4.72 11.35 -0.22
CA LEU A 36 -3.40 10.75 -0.33
C LEU A 36 -2.71 10.67 1.02
N LYS A 37 -2.82 11.73 1.81
CA LYS A 37 -2.22 11.76 3.13
C LYS A 37 -2.84 10.68 4.04
N ALA A 38 -4.16 10.58 4.04
CA ALA A 38 -4.85 9.58 4.85
C ALA A 38 -4.45 8.16 4.47
N VAL A 39 -4.39 7.87 3.18
CA VAL A 39 -3.97 6.55 2.70
C VAL A 39 -2.52 6.27 3.05
N SER A 40 -1.65 7.27 2.88
CA SER A 40 -0.23 7.11 3.22
C SER A 40 -0.03 6.81 4.70
N GLU A 41 -0.77 7.50 5.57
CA GLU A 41 -0.71 7.23 7.01
C GLU A 41 -1.19 5.81 7.32
N LYS A 42 -2.24 5.37 6.63
CA LYS A 42 -2.75 4.01 6.79
C LYS A 42 -1.69 2.99 6.39
N ILE A 43 -1.00 3.23 5.28
CA ILE A 43 0.08 2.35 4.83
C ILE A 43 1.19 2.28 5.87
N ASP A 44 1.60 3.42 6.41
CA ASP A 44 2.64 3.47 7.43
C ASP A 44 2.25 2.69 8.68
N LYS A 45 1.01 2.85 9.13
CA LYS A 45 0.52 2.11 10.30
C LYS A 45 0.48 0.61 10.06
N LEU A 46 0.02 0.20 8.89
CA LEU A 46 -0.02 -1.22 8.53
C LEU A 46 1.37 -1.80 8.41
N HIS A 47 2.31 -1.03 7.85
CA HIS A 47 3.70 -1.45 7.77
C HIS A 47 4.28 -1.70 9.16
N ALA A 48 4.01 -0.79 10.08
CA ALA A 48 4.50 -0.91 11.46
C ALA A 48 3.92 -2.13 12.18
N ARG A 49 2.73 -2.57 11.77
CA ARG A 49 2.05 -3.72 12.38
C ARG A 49 2.37 -5.06 11.73
N LEU A 50 3.10 -5.06 10.63
CA LEU A 50 3.44 -6.32 9.97
C LEU A 50 4.21 -7.23 10.91
N PRO A 51 3.88 -8.55 10.89
CA PRO A 51 4.60 -9.50 11.73
C PRO A 51 6.06 -9.59 11.30
N GLN A 52 6.91 -9.70 12.29
CA GLN A 52 8.34 -9.84 12.03
C GLN A 52 8.69 -11.33 11.85
N PRO A 53 9.67 -11.65 11.02
CA PRO A 53 10.40 -10.71 10.16
C PRO A 53 9.60 -10.34 8.91
N VAL A 54 9.72 -9.10 8.49
CA VAL A 54 9.09 -8.63 7.25
C VAL A 54 9.94 -9.09 6.07
N ASP A 55 9.28 -9.45 4.96
CA ASP A 55 9.98 -9.82 3.75
C ASP A 55 10.96 -8.70 3.36
N PRO A 56 12.25 -9.02 3.14
CA PRO A 56 13.26 -8.01 2.84
C PRO A 56 12.93 -7.16 1.62
N ARG A 57 12.37 -7.76 0.59
CA ARG A 57 12.02 -7.02 -0.62
C ARG A 57 10.87 -6.06 -0.38
N LEU A 58 9.87 -6.53 0.33
CA LEU A 58 8.72 -5.69 0.68
C LEU A 58 9.18 -4.54 1.58
N ALA A 59 9.98 -4.83 2.59
CA ALA A 59 10.51 -3.81 3.48
C ALA A 59 11.31 -2.76 2.70
N HIS A 60 12.11 -3.19 1.74
CA HIS A 60 12.90 -2.30 0.90
C HIS A 60 12.02 -1.36 0.09
N TYR A 61 10.98 -1.89 -0.55
CA TYR A 61 10.07 -1.07 -1.32
C TYR A 61 9.32 -0.07 -0.46
N LEU A 62 8.87 -0.50 0.71
CA LEU A 62 8.15 0.38 1.64
C LEU A 62 9.05 1.49 2.19
N GLN A 63 10.29 1.14 2.53
CA GLN A 63 11.27 2.11 3.01
C GLN A 63 11.55 3.19 1.98
N ARG A 64 11.63 2.80 0.72
CA ARG A 64 11.89 3.72 -0.37
C ARG A 64 10.63 4.40 -0.88
N LYS A 65 9.49 4.06 -0.29
CA LYS A 65 8.19 4.56 -0.70
C LYS A 65 7.87 4.22 -2.16
N SER A 66 8.40 3.10 -2.61
CA SER A 66 8.09 2.54 -3.94
C SER A 66 6.82 1.73 -3.85
N TYR A 67 5.71 2.40 -3.60
CA TYR A 67 4.43 1.75 -3.31
C TYR A 67 3.92 0.92 -4.49
N ASP A 68 4.15 1.38 -5.70
CA ASP A 68 3.72 0.64 -6.88
C ASP A 68 4.44 -0.70 -6.97
N LYS A 69 5.75 -0.70 -6.72
CA LYS A 69 6.52 -1.93 -6.73
C LYS A 69 6.15 -2.84 -5.57
N ALA A 70 5.86 -2.25 -4.41
CA ALA A 70 5.41 -3.03 -3.26
C ALA A 70 4.10 -3.74 -3.58
N LEU A 71 3.16 -3.05 -4.22
CA LEU A 71 1.89 -3.63 -4.61
C LEU A 71 2.07 -4.74 -5.64
N GLU A 72 2.90 -4.51 -6.66
CA GLU A 72 3.19 -5.53 -7.66
C GLU A 72 3.78 -6.78 -7.02
N TYR A 73 4.69 -6.59 -6.08
CA TYR A 73 5.31 -7.69 -5.37
C TYR A 73 4.28 -8.50 -4.58
N LEU A 74 3.40 -7.81 -3.85
CA LEU A 74 2.37 -8.47 -3.07
C LEU A 74 1.35 -9.19 -3.94
N ASP A 75 0.95 -8.57 -5.04
CA ASP A 75 0.01 -9.19 -5.98
C ASP A 75 0.60 -10.45 -6.60
N ALA A 76 1.87 -10.39 -6.98
CA ALA A 76 2.54 -11.55 -7.55
C ALA A 76 2.60 -12.71 -6.55
N ASN A 77 2.89 -12.41 -5.29
CA ASN A 77 2.93 -13.44 -4.25
C ASN A 77 1.56 -13.99 -3.93
N CYS A 78 0.54 -13.16 -3.94
CA CYS A 78 -0.84 -13.61 -3.71
C CYS A 78 -1.31 -14.54 -4.83
N ARG A 79 -0.89 -14.28 -6.05
CA ARG A 79 -1.26 -15.10 -7.21
C ARG A 79 -0.56 -16.44 -7.22
N ARG A 80 0.57 -16.53 -6.52
CA ARG A 80 1.32 -17.78 -6.42
C ARG A 80 0.70 -18.74 -5.42
N GLY A 81 -0.21 -18.27 -4.62
CA GLY A 81 -0.87 -19.10 -3.63
C GLY A 81 -1.51 -20.32 -4.30
N PRO A 82 -1.66 -21.37 -3.57
CA PRO A 82 -2.26 -22.59 -4.10
C PRO A 82 -3.67 -22.37 -4.58
#